data_7c0d1761a45b2d96619f28968713e61e
#
_entry.id   7c0d1761a45b2d96619f28968713e61e
#
_cell.length_a   1.000
_cell.length_b   1.000
_cell.length_c   1.000
_cell.angle_alpha   90.00
_cell.angle_beta   90.00
_cell.angle_gamma   90.00
#
_symmetry.space_group_name_H-M   'P 1'
#
loop_
_entity.id
_entity.type
_entity.pdbx_description
1 polymer ?
#
loop_
_entity_poly.entity_id
_entity_poly.type
_entity_poly.pdbx_seq_one_letter_code
_entity_poly.pdbx_strand_id
1 'polypeptide(L)'
;LVRKRGALADLIMEELAKEGISYFNGLFSDTSRGFIEFNAFALSRITDAVSGEKGVSRSAADKIIDSISDELLTGSKRFEYGRSYAMLLGALRKHLKNDCVAMGPSERFDYIVSIFSEGSLRRFSDYLDVGISMMTVHSAKGLEWDTVFIPGVTRFDWPGGICSRCENAGICLRSARGCQIADAKKMPDGLIEEIGLLYVGVTRARKAVYVSASMQRRTNYGNYQVACPSCLTSLPGIEPVSWTVMDGEG
;
A
#
# COMPACT_ATOMS: atom_id res chain seq x y z
N LEU A 1 -1.09 -4.07 5.23
CA LEU A 1 -1.85 -3.98 3.97
C LEU A 1 -3.31 -3.70 4.26
N VAL A 2 -3.93 -2.78 3.54
CA VAL A 2 -5.36 -2.50 3.66
C VAL A 2 -6.10 -2.98 2.40
N ARG A 3 -7.39 -3.34 2.56
CA ARG A 3 -8.20 -3.77 1.41
C ARG A 3 -8.41 -2.62 0.41
N LYS A 4 -8.70 -1.44 0.92
CA LYS A 4 -8.95 -0.22 0.14
C LYS A 4 -8.58 1.03 0.94
N ARG A 5 -8.42 2.15 0.25
CA ARG A 5 -8.35 3.47 0.87
C ARG A 5 -9.69 3.81 1.56
N GLY A 6 -9.66 4.47 2.69
CA GLY A 6 -10.83 4.91 3.44
C GLY A 6 -10.55 5.08 4.92
N ALA A 7 -11.60 5.27 5.73
CA ALA A 7 -11.52 5.66 7.13
C ALA A 7 -10.55 4.83 8.00
N LEU A 8 -10.41 3.53 7.74
CA LEU A 8 -9.45 2.70 8.47
C LEU A 8 -8.00 3.06 8.11
N ALA A 9 -7.73 3.27 6.82
CA ALA A 9 -6.39 3.66 6.38
C ALA A 9 -6.04 5.05 6.92
N ASP A 10 -7.00 5.98 6.91
CA ASP A 10 -6.82 7.34 7.43
C ASP A 10 -6.52 7.30 8.94
N LEU A 11 -7.26 6.48 9.71
CA LEU A 11 -7.01 6.29 11.15
C LEU A 11 -5.60 5.74 11.42
N ILE A 12 -5.16 4.73 10.66
CA ILE A 12 -3.81 4.18 10.82
C ILE A 12 -2.76 5.26 10.53
N MET A 13 -2.96 6.07 9.50
CA MET A 13 -2.04 7.16 9.16
C MET A 13 -2.00 8.23 10.26
N GLU A 14 -3.16 8.58 10.83
CA GLU A 14 -3.26 9.50 11.96
C GLU A 14 -2.48 8.99 13.18
N GLU A 15 -2.63 7.70 13.53
CA GLU A 15 -1.91 7.12 14.68
C GLU A 15 -0.40 7.00 14.41
N LEU A 16 0.02 6.57 13.23
CA LEU A 16 1.45 6.56 12.87
C LEU A 16 2.07 7.97 12.96
N ALA A 17 1.32 8.99 12.55
CA ALA A 17 1.76 10.38 12.63
C ALA A 17 1.87 10.88 14.08
N LYS A 18 0.92 10.52 14.96
CA LYS A 18 0.97 10.86 16.41
C LYS A 18 2.18 10.25 17.08
N GLU A 19 2.47 8.99 16.77
CA GLU A 19 3.62 8.26 17.30
C GLU A 19 4.96 8.67 16.65
N GLY A 20 4.96 9.61 15.70
CA GLY A 20 6.15 10.05 14.98
C GLY A 20 6.79 8.97 14.10
N ILE A 21 6.02 7.94 13.74
CA ILE A 21 6.52 6.82 12.95
C ILE A 21 6.49 7.19 11.47
N SER A 22 7.66 7.17 10.83
CA SER A 22 7.76 7.36 9.39
C SER A 22 7.29 6.12 8.63
N TYR A 23 6.50 6.35 7.58
CA TYR A 23 5.97 5.28 6.73
C TYR A 23 5.88 5.71 5.27
N PHE A 24 5.97 4.74 4.37
CA PHE A 24 5.65 4.94 2.97
C PHE A 24 4.14 4.79 2.75
N ASN A 25 3.50 5.83 2.23
CA ASN A 25 2.09 5.77 1.85
C ASN A 25 1.96 5.39 0.37
N GLY A 26 1.78 4.11 0.09
CA GLY A 26 1.59 3.53 -1.24
C GLY A 26 0.13 3.31 -1.63
N LEU A 27 -0.83 4.06 -1.04
CA LEU A 27 -2.27 3.94 -1.32
C LEU A 27 -2.71 4.58 -2.65
N PHE A 28 -1.78 4.99 -3.48
CA PHE A 28 -2.06 5.46 -4.83
C PHE A 28 -1.93 4.33 -5.85
N SER A 29 -2.57 4.49 -7.00
CA SER A 29 -2.46 3.60 -8.16
C SER A 29 -1.51 4.19 -9.19
N ASP A 30 -0.84 3.34 -9.97
CA ASP A 30 0.00 3.76 -11.10
C ASP A 30 -0.81 4.46 -12.19
N THR A 31 -2.12 4.19 -12.25
CA THR A 31 -3.08 4.84 -13.15
C THR A 31 -3.77 6.05 -12.52
N SER A 32 -3.45 6.41 -11.27
CA SER A 32 -4.04 7.58 -10.64
C SER A 32 -3.55 8.87 -11.30
N ARG A 33 -4.46 9.83 -11.47
CA ARG A 33 -4.15 11.12 -12.07
C ARG A 33 -2.96 11.80 -11.41
N GLY A 34 -2.89 11.79 -10.08
CA GLY A 34 -1.79 12.42 -9.33
C GLY A 34 -0.43 11.77 -9.60
N PHE A 35 -0.38 10.43 -9.79
CA PHE A 35 0.85 9.75 -10.13
C PHE A 35 1.28 9.99 -11.58
N ILE A 36 0.32 10.03 -12.51
CA ILE A 36 0.59 10.38 -13.93
C ILE A 36 1.13 11.82 -14.03
N GLU A 37 0.48 12.78 -13.35
CA GLU A 37 0.93 14.18 -13.31
C GLU A 37 2.32 14.32 -12.66
N PHE A 38 2.61 13.53 -11.64
CA PHE A 38 3.94 13.49 -11.03
C PHE A 38 5.00 12.95 -12.01
N ASN A 39 4.73 11.82 -12.69
CA ASN A 39 5.69 11.27 -13.66
C ASN A 39 5.97 12.27 -14.79
N ALA A 40 4.95 12.93 -15.32
CA ALA A 40 5.11 13.96 -16.34
C ALA A 40 5.94 15.17 -15.82
N PHE A 41 5.70 15.60 -14.59
CA PHE A 41 6.45 16.65 -13.94
C PHE A 41 7.94 16.26 -13.78
N ALA A 42 8.21 15.07 -13.24
CA ALA A 42 9.58 14.59 -13.05
C ALA A 42 10.32 14.44 -14.38
N LEU A 43 9.65 13.89 -15.41
CA LEU A 43 10.20 13.76 -16.75
C LEU A 43 10.59 15.12 -17.35
N SER A 44 9.72 16.15 -17.23
CA SER A 44 10.05 17.50 -17.66
C SER A 44 11.33 18.03 -16.96
N ARG A 45 11.42 17.89 -15.65
CA ARG A 45 12.60 18.34 -14.89
C ARG A 45 13.89 17.62 -15.30
N ILE A 46 13.81 16.32 -15.58
CA ILE A 46 14.95 15.51 -16.04
C ILE A 46 15.40 15.96 -17.42
N THR A 47 14.47 16.14 -18.35
CA THR A 47 14.80 16.56 -19.73
C THR A 47 15.33 17.99 -19.79
N ASP A 48 14.75 18.90 -19.01
CA ASP A 48 15.21 20.29 -18.92
C ASP A 48 16.65 20.38 -18.36
N ALA A 49 16.95 19.59 -17.32
CA ALA A 49 18.26 19.58 -16.67
C ALA A 49 19.38 18.99 -17.57
N VAL A 50 19.02 18.16 -18.56
CA VAL A 50 19.98 17.52 -19.48
C VAL A 50 19.96 18.17 -20.88
N SER A 51 19.22 19.27 -21.07
CA SER A 51 19.11 19.98 -22.33
C SER A 51 20.49 20.35 -22.89
N GLY A 52 20.80 19.80 -24.08
CA GLY A 52 22.09 20.03 -24.76
C GLY A 52 23.20 19.02 -24.43
N GLU A 53 23.02 18.11 -23.50
CA GLU A 53 23.97 17.04 -23.17
C GLU A 53 23.53 15.70 -23.75
N LYS A 54 24.51 14.82 -24.07
CA LYS A 54 24.25 13.48 -24.62
C LYS A 54 24.01 12.40 -23.54
N GLY A 55 23.74 12.81 -22.29
CA GLY A 55 23.52 11.89 -21.19
C GLY A 55 23.72 12.52 -19.84
N VAL A 56 23.56 11.73 -18.78
CA VAL A 56 23.64 12.18 -17.40
C VAL A 56 24.71 11.41 -16.61
N SER A 57 25.66 12.12 -15.99
CA SER A 57 26.62 11.52 -15.08
C SER A 57 25.91 11.06 -13.79
N ARG A 58 26.56 10.19 -12.97
CA ARG A 58 25.98 9.76 -11.69
C ARG A 58 25.69 10.94 -10.77
N SER A 59 26.66 11.83 -10.61
CA SER A 59 26.52 13.02 -9.77
C SER A 59 25.42 13.96 -10.29
N ALA A 60 25.27 14.09 -11.60
CA ALA A 60 24.20 14.89 -12.18
C ALA A 60 22.82 14.23 -11.96
N ALA A 61 22.71 12.91 -12.11
CA ALA A 61 21.48 12.17 -11.81
C ALA A 61 21.05 12.34 -10.33
N ASP A 62 22.00 12.22 -9.39
CA ASP A 62 21.74 12.44 -7.96
C ASP A 62 21.20 13.86 -7.71
N LYS A 63 21.84 14.88 -8.28
CA LYS A 63 21.41 16.29 -8.13
C LYS A 63 20.02 16.55 -8.72
N ILE A 64 19.72 15.96 -9.87
CA ILE A 64 18.41 16.10 -10.50
C ILE A 64 17.32 15.45 -9.61
N ILE A 65 17.57 14.24 -9.11
CA ILE A 65 16.64 13.53 -8.23
C ILE A 65 16.43 14.30 -6.93
N ASP A 66 17.50 14.84 -6.32
CA ASP A 66 17.41 15.65 -5.11
C ASP A 66 16.60 16.92 -5.36
N SER A 67 16.85 17.62 -6.46
CA SER A 67 16.09 18.82 -6.84
C SER A 67 14.60 18.56 -7.02
N ILE A 68 14.24 17.45 -7.68
CA ILE A 68 12.83 17.04 -7.82
C ILE A 68 12.23 16.72 -6.45
N SER A 69 12.95 16.00 -5.59
CA SER A 69 12.51 15.64 -4.25
C SER A 69 12.27 16.88 -3.38
N ASP A 70 13.16 17.85 -3.42
CA ASP A 70 13.03 19.11 -2.69
C ASP A 70 11.82 19.91 -3.19
N GLU A 71 11.60 19.97 -4.50
CA GLU A 71 10.44 20.66 -5.08
C GLU A 71 9.11 19.97 -4.69
N LEU A 72 9.09 18.63 -4.55
CA LEU A 72 7.92 17.89 -4.04
C LEU A 72 7.61 18.20 -2.57
N LEU A 73 8.64 18.44 -1.76
CA LEU A 73 8.49 18.65 -0.32
C LEU A 73 8.24 20.11 0.06
N THR A 74 8.85 21.05 -0.67
CA THR A 74 8.87 22.49 -0.34
C THR A 74 8.23 23.37 -1.40
N GLY A 75 8.01 22.86 -2.61
CA GLY A 75 7.53 23.61 -3.76
C GLY A 75 6.06 24.04 -3.65
N SER A 76 5.67 24.98 -4.51
CA SER A 76 4.31 25.50 -4.61
C SER A 76 3.31 24.46 -5.16
N LYS A 77 3.75 23.54 -6.01
CA LYS A 77 2.94 22.45 -6.54
C LYS A 77 2.89 21.31 -5.53
N ARG A 78 1.73 21.19 -4.88
CA ARG A 78 1.50 20.12 -3.90
C ARG A 78 0.90 18.89 -4.59
N PHE A 79 1.56 17.76 -4.43
CA PHE A 79 1.01 16.45 -4.77
C PHE A 79 0.47 15.77 -3.51
N GLU A 80 -0.67 15.13 -3.60
CA GLU A 80 -1.30 14.42 -2.49
C GLU A 80 -0.34 13.41 -1.83
N TYR A 81 0.47 12.73 -2.64
CA TYR A 81 1.46 11.74 -2.20
C TYR A 81 2.92 12.23 -2.35
N GLY A 82 3.16 13.53 -2.29
CA GLY A 82 4.47 14.13 -2.55
C GLY A 82 5.61 13.52 -1.73
N ARG A 83 5.39 13.28 -0.43
CA ARG A 83 6.36 12.59 0.43
C ARG A 83 6.67 11.18 -0.07
N SER A 84 5.67 10.42 -0.46
CA SER A 84 5.86 9.06 -0.98
C SER A 84 6.56 9.05 -2.31
N TYR A 85 6.30 10.02 -3.17
CA TYR A 85 7.02 10.18 -4.44
C TYR A 85 8.49 10.55 -4.19
N ALA A 86 8.78 11.41 -3.24
CA ALA A 86 10.15 11.72 -2.83
C ALA A 86 10.87 10.49 -2.27
N MET A 87 10.20 9.64 -1.49
CA MET A 87 10.75 8.37 -1.01
C MET A 87 11.07 7.41 -2.17
N LEU A 88 10.18 7.31 -3.18
CA LEU A 88 10.44 6.50 -4.38
C LEU A 88 11.59 7.04 -5.22
N LEU A 89 11.76 8.37 -5.30
CA LEU A 89 12.92 8.98 -5.94
C LEU A 89 14.22 8.62 -5.20
N GLY A 90 14.20 8.64 -3.87
CA GLY A 90 15.32 8.16 -3.04
C GLY A 90 15.63 6.68 -3.29
N ALA A 91 14.61 5.85 -3.42
CA ALA A 91 14.73 4.43 -3.76
C ALA A 91 15.34 4.23 -5.15
N LEU A 92 14.88 4.99 -6.16
CA LEU A 92 15.47 4.99 -7.50
C LEU A 92 16.96 5.39 -7.46
N ARG A 93 17.31 6.46 -6.72
CA ARG A 93 18.70 6.87 -6.54
C ARG A 93 19.56 5.74 -5.95
N LYS A 94 19.06 5.05 -4.94
CA LYS A 94 19.74 3.92 -4.31
C LYS A 94 19.97 2.78 -5.31
N HIS A 95 18.95 2.45 -6.10
CA HIS A 95 19.06 1.47 -7.20
C HIS A 95 20.12 1.89 -8.24
N LEU A 96 20.06 3.14 -8.73
CA LEU A 96 21.04 3.65 -9.71
C LEU A 96 22.47 3.58 -9.18
N LYS A 97 22.66 3.80 -7.87
CA LYS A 97 23.97 3.75 -7.22
C LYS A 97 24.50 2.33 -7.05
N ASN A 98 23.62 1.37 -6.72
CA ASN A 98 24.03 0.02 -6.33
C ASN A 98 24.07 -0.94 -7.54
N ASP A 99 23.03 -0.89 -8.39
CA ASP A 99 22.81 -1.92 -9.42
C ASP A 99 23.14 -1.41 -10.83
N CYS A 100 23.15 -0.09 -11.03
CA CYS A 100 23.43 0.52 -12.33
C CYS A 100 24.85 1.12 -12.43
N VAL A 101 25.80 0.54 -11.72
CA VAL A 101 27.19 1.06 -11.64
C VAL A 101 27.88 1.10 -12.99
N ALA A 102 27.63 0.12 -13.86
CA ALA A 102 28.28 0.00 -15.16
C ALA A 102 27.67 0.88 -16.26
N MET A 103 26.48 1.48 -16.03
CA MET A 103 25.79 2.28 -17.04
C MET A 103 26.58 3.52 -17.45
N GLY A 104 26.70 3.73 -18.76
CA GLY A 104 27.21 4.96 -19.34
C GLY A 104 26.25 6.15 -19.16
N PRO A 105 26.71 7.39 -19.41
CA PRO A 105 25.86 8.58 -19.22
C PRO A 105 24.59 8.58 -20.09
N SER A 106 24.69 8.21 -21.36
CA SER A 106 23.54 8.14 -22.29
C SER A 106 22.56 7.05 -21.84
N GLU A 107 23.07 5.84 -21.59
CA GLU A 107 22.27 4.71 -21.15
C GLU A 107 21.52 5.01 -19.84
N ARG A 108 22.18 5.68 -18.90
CA ARG A 108 21.56 6.10 -17.63
C ARG A 108 20.43 7.10 -17.85
N PHE A 109 20.63 8.08 -18.76
CA PHE A 109 19.60 9.03 -19.13
C PHE A 109 18.38 8.33 -19.72
N ASP A 110 18.58 7.48 -20.73
CA ASP A 110 17.52 6.72 -21.39
C ASP A 110 16.78 5.84 -20.39
N TYR A 111 17.49 5.21 -19.47
CA TYR A 111 16.92 4.39 -18.42
C TYR A 111 16.03 5.20 -17.46
N ILE A 112 16.51 6.37 -16.99
CA ILE A 112 15.73 7.23 -16.10
C ILE A 112 14.47 7.74 -16.85
N VAL A 113 14.60 8.19 -18.10
CA VAL A 113 13.50 8.63 -18.92
C VAL A 113 12.45 7.53 -19.09
N SER A 114 12.87 6.29 -19.35
CA SER A 114 11.95 5.15 -19.48
C SER A 114 11.13 4.91 -18.23
N ILE A 115 11.72 5.02 -17.04
CA ILE A 115 11.02 4.84 -15.76
C ILE A 115 9.84 5.78 -15.61
N PHE A 116 10.04 7.07 -15.92
CA PHE A 116 8.98 8.07 -15.77
C PHE A 116 7.98 8.05 -16.94
N SER A 117 8.43 7.75 -18.16
CA SER A 117 7.55 7.60 -19.32
C SER A 117 6.59 6.42 -19.19
N GLU A 118 7.07 5.32 -18.62
CA GLU A 118 6.29 4.10 -18.37
C GLU A 118 5.51 4.15 -17.05
N GLY A 119 5.75 5.14 -16.20
CA GLY A 119 5.14 5.22 -14.86
C GLY A 119 5.58 4.08 -13.93
N SER A 120 6.78 3.53 -14.14
CA SER A 120 7.25 2.32 -13.47
C SER A 120 8.04 2.56 -12.17
N LEU A 121 8.02 3.79 -11.62
CA LEU A 121 8.81 4.18 -10.45
C LEU A 121 8.54 3.30 -9.21
N ARG A 122 7.33 2.78 -9.04
CA ARG A 122 6.97 1.92 -7.89
C ARG A 122 7.76 0.61 -7.82
N ARG A 123 8.33 0.14 -8.92
CA ARG A 123 9.16 -1.07 -8.94
C ARG A 123 10.38 -1.00 -8.03
N PHE A 124 10.78 0.22 -7.63
CA PHE A 124 11.89 0.44 -6.71
C PHE A 124 11.47 0.42 -5.23
N SER A 125 10.24 0.01 -4.91
CA SER A 125 9.75 -0.06 -3.53
C SER A 125 10.61 -0.94 -2.62
N ASP A 126 11.34 -1.91 -3.14
CA ASP A 126 12.28 -2.76 -2.39
C ASP A 126 13.51 -1.99 -1.88
N TYR A 127 13.80 -0.83 -2.47
CA TYR A 127 14.90 0.05 -2.06
C TYR A 127 14.46 1.16 -1.08
N LEU A 128 13.18 1.16 -0.68
CA LEU A 128 12.69 2.13 0.31
C LEU A 128 13.42 1.95 1.65
N ASP A 129 13.82 3.06 2.23
CA ASP A 129 14.48 3.10 3.54
C ASP A 129 13.46 3.48 4.62
N VAL A 130 12.44 2.66 4.77
CA VAL A 130 11.36 2.84 5.74
C VAL A 130 11.00 1.52 6.41
N GLY A 131 10.73 1.59 7.71
CA GLY A 131 10.32 0.41 8.48
C GLY A 131 8.88 -0.05 8.17
N ILE A 132 8.02 0.87 7.72
CA ILE A 132 6.61 0.59 7.46
C ILE A 132 6.21 1.07 6.06
N SER A 133 5.56 0.18 5.31
CA SER A 133 4.90 0.51 4.05
C SER A 133 3.41 0.23 4.14
N MET A 134 2.58 1.24 3.88
CA MET A 134 1.13 1.09 3.83
C MET A 134 0.65 1.05 2.38
N MET A 135 0.01 -0.04 1.99
CA MET A 135 -0.45 -0.28 0.62
C MET A 135 -1.80 -0.98 0.61
N THR A 136 -2.52 -0.90 -0.51
CA THR A 136 -3.62 -1.84 -0.75
C THR A 136 -3.05 -3.21 -1.09
N VAL A 137 -3.84 -4.27 -0.84
CA VAL A 137 -3.42 -5.64 -1.21
C VAL A 137 -3.16 -5.75 -2.71
N HIS A 138 -3.95 -5.09 -3.55
CA HIS A 138 -3.72 -5.06 -5.00
C HIS A 138 -2.37 -4.44 -5.36
N SER A 139 -2.02 -3.32 -4.71
CA SER A 139 -0.75 -2.61 -4.95
C SER A 139 0.47 -3.37 -4.42
N ALA A 140 0.26 -4.32 -3.52
CA ALA A 140 1.29 -5.15 -2.93
C ALA A 140 1.65 -6.38 -3.80
N LYS A 141 0.96 -6.59 -4.93
CA LYS A 141 1.25 -7.72 -5.83
C LYS A 141 2.68 -7.65 -6.34
N GLY A 142 3.44 -8.73 -6.15
CA GLY A 142 4.86 -8.80 -6.54
C GLY A 142 5.86 -8.29 -5.51
N LEU A 143 5.40 -7.67 -4.42
CA LEU A 143 6.24 -7.23 -3.31
C LEU A 143 6.16 -8.23 -2.15
N GLU A 144 7.17 -8.28 -1.30
CA GLU A 144 7.22 -9.14 -0.12
C GLU A 144 7.87 -8.42 1.07
N TRP A 145 7.43 -8.75 2.29
CA TRP A 145 7.95 -8.21 3.54
C TRP A 145 8.14 -9.32 4.56
N ASP A 146 9.01 -9.11 5.52
CA ASP A 146 9.17 -10.06 6.62
C ASP A 146 7.88 -10.21 7.42
N THR A 147 7.21 -9.10 7.68
CA THR A 147 5.96 -9.07 8.47
C THR A 147 4.88 -8.30 7.73
N VAL A 148 3.67 -8.83 7.68
CA VAL A 148 2.51 -8.21 7.07
C VAL A 148 1.38 -8.07 8.09
N PHE A 149 0.84 -6.86 8.21
CA PHE A 149 -0.37 -6.57 8.98
C PHE A 149 -1.54 -6.39 8.02
N ILE A 150 -2.64 -7.11 8.26
CA ILE A 150 -3.90 -7.00 7.49
C ILE A 150 -5.00 -6.57 8.47
N PRO A 151 -5.17 -5.25 8.69
CA PRO A 151 -6.15 -4.74 9.63
C PRO A 151 -7.55 -4.71 9.04
N GLY A 152 -8.56 -4.75 9.93
CA GLY A 152 -9.95 -4.50 9.58
C GLY A 152 -10.60 -5.63 8.78
N VAL A 153 -10.21 -6.88 9.03
CA VAL A 153 -10.87 -8.04 8.42
C VAL A 153 -12.22 -8.28 9.11
N THR A 154 -13.13 -7.33 8.89
CA THR A 154 -14.46 -7.34 9.46
C THR A 154 -15.51 -7.77 8.43
N ARG A 155 -16.67 -8.21 8.92
CA ARG A 155 -17.75 -8.81 8.13
C ARG A 155 -18.17 -7.98 6.90
N PHE A 156 -18.17 -6.63 7.02
CA PHE A 156 -18.66 -5.76 5.95
C PHE A 156 -17.54 -5.12 5.12
N ASP A 157 -16.34 -5.13 5.65
CA ASP A 157 -15.19 -4.56 4.98
C ASP A 157 -14.41 -5.62 4.20
N TRP A 158 -14.37 -6.86 4.70
CA TRP A 158 -13.73 -7.96 4.03
C TRP A 158 -14.43 -9.30 4.34
N PRO A 159 -15.13 -9.92 3.43
CA PRO A 159 -15.28 -9.65 1.99
C PRO A 159 -16.28 -8.53 1.70
N GLY A 160 -15.86 -7.50 1.05
CA GLY A 160 -16.51 -6.22 0.84
C GLY A 160 -17.98 -6.26 0.39
N GLY A 161 -18.92 -6.25 1.34
CA GLY A 161 -20.34 -6.21 1.08
C GLY A 161 -20.98 -7.55 0.65
N ILE A 162 -20.21 -8.61 0.45
CA ILE A 162 -20.70 -9.93 0.05
C ILE A 162 -21.52 -10.56 1.18
N CYS A 163 -21.13 -10.36 2.44
CA CYS A 163 -21.87 -10.85 3.58
C CYS A 163 -23.31 -10.32 3.66
N SER A 164 -23.59 -9.13 3.13
CA SER A 164 -24.97 -8.61 3.08
C SER A 164 -25.87 -9.33 2.09
N ARG A 165 -25.26 -10.01 1.11
CA ARG A 165 -25.95 -10.83 0.09
C ARG A 165 -25.88 -12.32 0.40
N CYS A 166 -25.17 -12.70 1.47
CA CYS A 166 -25.12 -14.08 1.91
C CYS A 166 -26.47 -14.50 2.49
N GLU A 167 -27.04 -15.61 2.01
CA GLU A 167 -28.28 -16.16 2.51
C GLU A 167 -28.28 -16.41 4.03
N ASN A 168 -27.08 -16.63 4.59
CA ASN A 168 -26.86 -16.82 6.02
C ASN A 168 -26.52 -15.53 6.78
N ALA A 169 -26.71 -14.35 6.17
CA ALA A 169 -26.29 -13.09 6.79
C ALA A 169 -26.90 -12.85 8.19
N GLY A 170 -28.15 -13.31 8.42
CA GLY A 170 -28.83 -13.20 9.71
C GLY A 170 -28.34 -14.16 10.79
N ILE A 171 -27.73 -15.28 10.41
CA ILE A 171 -27.26 -16.35 11.31
C ILE A 171 -25.76 -16.59 11.27
N CYS A 172 -25.08 -15.96 10.34
CA CYS A 172 -23.62 -16.01 10.19
C CYS A 172 -22.94 -15.14 11.23
N LEU A 173 -23.03 -15.52 12.44
CA LEU A 173 -22.30 -14.88 13.54
C LEU A 173 -21.17 -15.73 14.03
N ARG A 174 -20.55 -16.54 13.21
CA ARG A 174 -19.79 -17.63 13.81
C ARG A 174 -20.70 -18.43 14.77
N SER A 175 -22.01 -18.53 14.41
CA SER A 175 -22.89 -19.38 15.16
C SER A 175 -22.23 -20.74 15.26
N ALA A 176 -22.49 -21.49 16.30
CA ALA A 176 -21.93 -22.81 16.58
C ALA A 176 -22.04 -23.83 15.41
N ARG A 177 -22.64 -23.44 14.32
CA ARG A 177 -22.83 -24.23 13.09
C ARG A 177 -21.89 -23.88 11.93
N GLY A 178 -20.99 -22.89 12.11
CA GLY A 178 -20.06 -22.46 11.06
C GLY A 178 -20.72 -21.64 9.93
N CYS A 179 -19.90 -20.99 9.12
CA CYS A 179 -20.34 -20.36 7.89
C CYS A 179 -20.53 -21.46 6.82
N GLN A 180 -21.74 -21.62 6.28
CA GLN A 180 -22.03 -22.59 5.22
C GLN A 180 -21.44 -22.20 3.84
N ILE A 181 -20.64 -21.14 3.76
CA ILE A 181 -19.82 -20.81 2.58
C ILE A 181 -18.81 -21.92 2.26
N ALA A 182 -18.61 -22.87 3.18
CA ALA A 182 -17.84 -24.08 2.92
C ALA A 182 -18.45 -24.97 1.81
N ASP A 183 -19.73 -24.79 1.45
CA ASP A 183 -20.32 -25.42 0.29
C ASP A 183 -20.04 -24.56 -0.96
N ALA A 184 -19.02 -24.95 -1.73
CA ALA A 184 -18.60 -24.27 -2.95
C ALA A 184 -19.73 -24.05 -3.98
N LYS A 185 -20.82 -24.84 -3.91
CA LYS A 185 -21.99 -24.70 -4.79
C LYS A 185 -22.89 -23.53 -4.43
N LYS A 186 -22.74 -22.96 -3.22
CA LYS A 186 -23.52 -21.83 -2.70
C LYS A 186 -22.69 -20.57 -2.47
N MET A 187 -21.44 -20.56 -2.97
CA MET A 187 -20.55 -19.44 -2.78
C MET A 187 -21.05 -18.22 -3.56
N PRO A 188 -21.31 -17.07 -2.90
CA PRO A 188 -21.71 -15.86 -3.60
C PRO A 188 -20.68 -15.43 -4.62
N ASP A 189 -21.12 -14.91 -5.77
CA ASP A 189 -20.25 -14.31 -6.76
C ASP A 189 -19.34 -13.25 -6.12
N GLY A 190 -18.08 -13.28 -6.45
CA GLY A 190 -17.05 -12.37 -5.93
C GLY A 190 -16.41 -12.82 -4.61
N LEU A 191 -16.94 -13.84 -3.88
CA LEU A 191 -16.29 -14.30 -2.65
C LEU A 191 -14.96 -14.97 -2.95
N ILE A 192 -14.85 -15.70 -4.06
CA ILE A 192 -13.58 -16.30 -4.52
C ILE A 192 -12.53 -15.21 -4.76
N GLU A 193 -12.92 -14.09 -5.36
CA GLU A 193 -12.04 -12.94 -5.57
C GLU A 193 -11.59 -12.32 -4.25
N GLU A 194 -12.48 -12.18 -3.28
CA GLU A 194 -12.15 -11.62 -1.95
C GLU A 194 -11.26 -12.57 -1.14
N ILE A 195 -11.48 -13.88 -1.23
CA ILE A 195 -10.58 -14.90 -0.64
C ILE A 195 -9.23 -14.85 -1.35
N GLY A 196 -9.22 -14.77 -2.67
CA GLY A 196 -7.99 -14.62 -3.46
C GLY A 196 -7.22 -13.37 -3.09
N LEU A 197 -7.92 -12.26 -2.83
CA LEU A 197 -7.31 -11.02 -2.38
C LEU A 197 -6.67 -11.18 -0.98
N LEU A 198 -7.36 -11.82 -0.03
CA LEU A 198 -6.79 -12.12 1.29
C LEU A 198 -5.58 -13.05 1.16
N TYR A 199 -5.67 -14.08 0.32
CA TYR A 199 -4.56 -14.98 0.04
C TYR A 199 -3.33 -14.23 -0.50
N VAL A 200 -3.53 -13.30 -1.46
CA VAL A 200 -2.45 -12.43 -1.94
C VAL A 200 -1.83 -11.65 -0.78
N GLY A 201 -2.65 -11.07 0.10
CA GLY A 201 -2.15 -10.31 1.26
C GLY A 201 -1.30 -11.18 2.20
N VAL A 202 -1.79 -12.37 2.53
CA VAL A 202 -1.09 -13.32 3.41
C VAL A 202 0.23 -13.79 2.80
N THR A 203 0.23 -14.10 1.50
CA THR A 203 1.44 -14.58 0.80
C THR A 203 2.49 -13.50 0.56
N ARG A 204 2.24 -12.25 0.96
CA ARG A 204 3.26 -11.17 0.94
C ARG A 204 4.21 -11.23 2.13
N ALA A 205 3.91 -12.05 3.13
CA ALA A 205 4.77 -12.19 4.31
C ALA A 205 5.76 -13.34 4.15
N ARG A 206 7.02 -13.06 4.47
CA ARG A 206 8.08 -14.08 4.52
C ARG A 206 8.13 -14.81 5.87
N LYS A 207 7.76 -14.12 6.97
CA LYS A 207 7.91 -14.65 8.34
C LYS A 207 6.60 -14.66 9.12
N ALA A 208 5.86 -13.55 9.13
CA ALA A 208 4.68 -13.42 9.98
C ALA A 208 3.57 -12.60 9.33
N VAL A 209 2.33 -13.02 9.57
CA VAL A 209 1.12 -12.27 9.20
C VAL A 209 0.30 -12.02 10.45
N TYR A 210 -0.11 -10.77 10.63
CA TYR A 210 -1.06 -10.37 11.68
C TYR A 210 -2.36 -9.92 11.03
N VAL A 211 -3.43 -10.62 11.30
CA VAL A 211 -4.78 -10.28 10.83
C VAL A 211 -5.57 -9.75 12.01
N SER A 212 -6.10 -8.54 11.90
CA SER A 212 -6.92 -7.98 12.98
C SER A 212 -8.33 -7.65 12.54
N ALA A 213 -9.26 -7.77 13.47
CA ALA A 213 -10.65 -7.38 13.31
C ALA A 213 -11.11 -6.65 14.57
N SER A 214 -11.83 -5.56 14.39
CA SER A 214 -12.40 -4.78 15.51
C SER A 214 -13.86 -5.10 15.73
N MET A 215 -14.35 -4.87 16.94
CA MET A 215 -15.79 -4.94 17.28
C MET A 215 -16.52 -3.64 16.94
N GLN A 216 -15.79 -2.60 16.58
CA GLN A 216 -16.32 -1.32 16.12
C GLN A 216 -15.54 -0.86 14.89
N ARG A 217 -16.22 -0.14 14.00
CA ARG A 217 -15.59 0.50 12.84
C ARG A 217 -16.02 1.94 12.74
N ARG A 218 -15.09 2.81 12.36
CA ARG A 218 -15.40 4.19 11.99
C ARG A 218 -15.94 4.22 10.57
N THR A 219 -17.08 4.88 10.36
CA THR A 219 -17.64 5.10 9.02
C THR A 219 -16.98 6.29 8.36
N ASN A 220 -17.18 6.45 7.05
CA ASN A 220 -16.69 7.62 6.30
C ASN A 220 -17.27 8.95 6.81
N TYR A 221 -18.37 8.90 7.58
CA TYR A 221 -18.99 10.08 8.22
C TYR A 221 -18.49 10.32 9.65
N GLY A 222 -17.46 9.60 10.09
CA GLY A 222 -16.87 9.74 11.42
C GLY A 222 -17.60 9.01 12.55
N ASN A 223 -18.77 8.44 12.31
CA ASN A 223 -19.53 7.70 13.31
C ASN A 223 -18.95 6.30 13.53
N TYR A 224 -19.11 5.75 14.74
CA TYR A 224 -18.77 4.38 15.07
C TYR A 224 -19.97 3.47 14.88
N GLN A 225 -19.76 2.32 14.27
CA GLN A 225 -20.74 1.25 14.09
C GLN A 225 -20.19 -0.06 14.63
N VAL A 226 -21.09 -0.90 15.16
CA VAL A 226 -20.72 -2.26 15.58
C VAL A 226 -20.21 -3.04 14.37
N ALA A 227 -19.09 -3.70 14.55
CA ALA A 227 -18.45 -4.57 13.55
C ALA A 227 -18.28 -5.97 14.18
N CYS A 228 -18.13 -6.97 13.32
CA CYS A 228 -17.81 -8.33 13.72
C CYS A 228 -16.64 -8.82 12.88
N PRO A 229 -15.77 -9.68 13.43
CA PRO A 229 -14.76 -10.35 12.63
C PRO A 229 -15.38 -11.07 11.42
N SER A 230 -14.70 -11.05 10.31
CA SER A 230 -15.06 -11.75 9.09
C SER A 230 -15.04 -13.28 9.31
N CYS A 231 -15.82 -14.03 8.52
CA CYS A 231 -15.67 -15.48 8.43
C CYS A 231 -14.28 -15.92 7.97
N LEU A 232 -13.58 -15.07 7.22
CA LEU A 232 -12.21 -15.33 6.77
C LEU A 232 -11.19 -15.43 7.92
N THR A 233 -11.49 -14.86 9.08
CA THR A 233 -10.63 -15.00 10.28
C THR A 233 -10.78 -16.34 10.98
N SER A 234 -11.69 -17.19 10.53
CA SER A 234 -11.90 -18.54 11.06
C SER A 234 -11.39 -19.64 10.12
N LEU A 235 -10.61 -19.28 9.11
CA LEU A 235 -9.97 -20.25 8.23
C LEU A 235 -8.95 -21.10 9.02
N PRO A 236 -8.77 -22.39 8.64
CA PRO A 236 -7.76 -23.25 9.24
C PRO A 236 -6.37 -22.62 9.17
N GLY A 237 -5.60 -22.73 10.26
CA GLY A 237 -4.26 -22.16 10.35
C GLY A 237 -4.19 -20.73 10.86
N ILE A 238 -5.33 -20.08 11.13
CA ILE A 238 -5.36 -18.80 11.83
C ILE A 238 -5.56 -19.05 13.32
N GLU A 239 -4.54 -18.76 14.11
CA GLU A 239 -4.59 -18.83 15.58
C GLU A 239 -5.11 -17.50 16.13
N PRO A 240 -6.26 -17.49 16.84
CA PRO A 240 -6.77 -16.27 17.44
C PRO A 240 -5.92 -15.88 18.66
N VAL A 241 -5.42 -14.65 18.64
CA VAL A 241 -4.79 -14.03 19.81
C VAL A 241 -5.69 -12.88 20.25
N SER A 242 -6.14 -12.89 21.51
CA SER A 242 -6.88 -11.77 22.07
C SER A 242 -5.91 -10.71 22.59
N TRP A 243 -6.10 -9.49 22.13
CA TRP A 243 -5.40 -8.31 22.65
C TRP A 243 -6.39 -7.51 23.49
N THR A 244 -6.09 -7.33 24.74
CA THR A 244 -6.77 -6.33 25.57
C THR A 244 -5.96 -5.05 25.47
N VAL A 245 -6.51 -4.03 24.83
CA VAL A 245 -5.97 -2.68 24.97
C VAL A 245 -6.25 -2.30 26.41
N MET A 246 -5.23 -2.20 27.23
CA MET A 246 -5.34 -1.53 28.52
C MET A 246 -5.45 -0.04 28.16
N ASP A 247 -6.62 0.55 28.35
CA ASP A 247 -6.79 1.99 28.32
C ASP A 247 -5.80 2.56 29.34
N GLY A 248 -4.73 3.17 28.81
CA GLY A 248 -3.81 3.92 29.64
C GLY A 248 -4.58 5.09 30.21
N GLU A 249 -4.96 5.01 31.46
CA GLU A 249 -5.32 6.18 32.23
C GLU A 249 -4.11 7.12 32.24
N GLY A 250 -4.28 8.31 31.64
CA GLY A 250 -3.33 9.38 31.65
C GLY A 250 -3.99 10.67 31.17
#